data_0d448340fa5981bceb710cf786417678
#
_entry.id   0d448340fa5981bceb710cf786417678
#
_cell.length_a   1.000
_cell.length_b   1.000
_cell.length_c   1.000
_cell.angle_alpha   90.00
_cell.angle_beta   90.00
_cell.angle_gamma   90.00
#
_symmetry.space_group_name_H-M   'P 1'
#
loop_
_entity.id
_entity.type
_entity.pdbx_description
1 polymer ?
#
loop_
_entity_poly.entity_id
_entity_poly.type
_entity_poly.pdbx_seq_one_letter_code
_entity_poly.pdbx_strand_id
1 'polypeptide(L)'
;MHKDTMQKSGFSARGGWWVAVQFPLLLLAYLIPGWSGQDIGGDLFIVLRVVSQVLIGIGALLTLGGVVALGRWLTPFPQPLPESKLRTGGAYALVRHPLYTGILIMALGWSLMTHSLAGLVFDVMLFVFFDRKAAREEVWLAEKFPEYKAYSKRVKKIVPWVY
;
A
#
# COMPACT_ATOMS: atom_id res chain seq x y z
N MET A 1 35.98 18.19 18.40
CA MET A 1 36.12 17.90 16.96
C MET A 1 35.03 16.89 16.60
N HIS A 2 33.80 17.40 16.37
CA HIS A 2 32.60 16.59 16.10
C HIS A 2 32.57 16.38 14.58
N LYS A 3 32.88 15.18 14.12
CA LYS A 3 32.75 14.82 12.70
C LYS A 3 31.24 14.60 12.46
N ASP A 4 30.59 15.61 11.87
CA ASP A 4 29.33 15.47 11.18
C ASP A 4 29.47 14.38 10.10
N THR A 5 29.05 13.16 10.40
CA THR A 5 28.77 12.16 9.40
C THR A 5 27.56 12.65 8.61
N MET A 6 27.81 13.42 7.56
CA MET A 6 26.81 13.70 6.53
C MET A 6 26.30 12.36 6.02
N GLN A 7 25.18 11.93 6.54
CA GLN A 7 24.48 10.72 6.10
C GLN A 7 24.12 10.94 4.63
N LYS A 8 24.83 10.25 3.75
CA LYS A 8 24.57 10.30 2.30
C LYS A 8 23.10 9.96 2.05
N SER A 9 22.27 10.96 1.81
CA SER A 9 20.86 10.84 1.43
C SER A 9 20.73 10.38 -0.03
N GLY A 10 21.44 9.31 -0.38
CA GLY A 10 21.37 8.73 -1.71
C GLY A 10 20.05 8.00 -1.94
N PHE A 11 19.55 7.99 -3.18
CA PHE A 11 18.36 7.26 -3.61
C PHE A 11 18.35 5.82 -3.07
N SER A 12 19.48 5.11 -3.14
CA SER A 12 19.61 3.74 -2.64
C SER A 12 19.49 3.64 -1.11
N ALA A 13 20.06 4.59 -0.37
CA ALA A 13 20.03 4.60 1.10
C ALA A 13 18.60 4.74 1.66
N ARG A 14 17.73 5.46 0.96
CA ARG A 14 16.33 5.64 1.31
C ARG A 14 15.41 4.49 0.85
N GLY A 15 15.99 3.43 0.28
CA GLY A 15 15.23 2.31 -0.27
C GLY A 15 14.63 2.61 -1.65
N GLY A 16 15.34 3.36 -2.49
CA GLY A 16 14.88 3.76 -3.81
C GLY A 16 14.54 2.61 -4.76
N TRP A 17 15.18 1.45 -4.59
CA TRP A 17 14.84 0.27 -5.37
C TRP A 17 13.38 -0.19 -5.15
N TRP A 18 12.82 -0.01 -3.94
CA TRP A 18 11.40 -0.28 -3.67
C TRP A 18 10.51 0.61 -4.53
N VAL A 19 10.89 1.88 -4.68
CA VAL A 19 10.17 2.84 -5.52
C VAL A 19 10.30 2.46 -7.00
N ALA A 20 11.51 2.12 -7.44
CA ALA A 20 11.78 1.74 -8.83
C ALA A 20 10.98 0.49 -9.26
N VAL A 21 10.81 -0.49 -8.36
CA VAL A 21 10.02 -1.71 -8.63
C VAL A 21 8.52 -1.44 -8.47
N GLN A 22 8.12 -0.57 -7.56
CA GLN A 22 6.70 -0.29 -7.29
C GLN A 22 5.94 0.21 -8.52
N PHE A 23 6.49 1.18 -9.26
CA PHE A 23 5.78 1.78 -10.38
C PHE A 23 5.53 0.80 -11.54
N PRO A 24 6.50 -0.01 -12.00
CA PRO A 24 6.22 -1.09 -12.94
C PRO A 24 5.17 -2.09 -12.43
N LEU A 25 5.22 -2.48 -11.14
CA LEU A 25 4.23 -3.40 -10.59
C LEU A 25 2.82 -2.80 -10.59
N LEU A 26 2.67 -1.52 -10.24
CA LEU A 26 1.38 -0.83 -10.30
C LEU A 26 0.85 -0.72 -11.73
N LEU A 27 1.72 -0.46 -12.70
CA LEU A 27 1.36 -0.46 -14.11
C LEU A 27 0.90 -1.84 -14.56
N LEU A 28 1.61 -2.90 -14.20
CA LEU A 28 1.23 -4.29 -14.52
C LEU A 28 -0.07 -4.71 -13.83
N ALA A 29 -0.31 -4.28 -12.57
CA ALA A 29 -1.56 -4.52 -11.86
C ALA A 29 -2.79 -3.88 -12.55
N TYR A 30 -2.57 -2.84 -13.35
CA TYR A 30 -3.60 -2.26 -14.20
C TYR A 30 -3.71 -2.96 -15.56
N LEU A 31 -2.58 -3.23 -16.23
CA LEU A 31 -2.55 -3.75 -17.60
C LEU A 31 -2.94 -5.24 -17.69
N ILE A 32 -2.44 -6.08 -16.78
CA ILE A 32 -2.68 -7.53 -16.82
C ILE A 32 -4.18 -7.87 -16.76
N PRO A 33 -4.96 -7.35 -15.78
CA PRO A 33 -6.39 -7.61 -15.74
C PRO A 33 -7.12 -7.03 -16.95
N GLY A 34 -6.74 -5.84 -17.41
CA GLY A 34 -7.35 -5.20 -18.58
C GLY A 34 -7.16 -5.98 -19.87
N TRP A 35 -6.02 -6.68 -20.03
CA TRP A 35 -5.73 -7.47 -21.21
C TRP A 35 -6.23 -8.91 -21.12
N SER A 36 -6.20 -9.53 -19.95
CA SER A 36 -6.57 -10.92 -19.72
C SER A 36 -7.99 -11.11 -19.21
N GLY A 37 -8.78 -10.04 -19.18
CA GLY A 37 -10.18 -10.06 -18.77
C GLY A 37 -11.04 -10.94 -19.67
N GLN A 38 -12.10 -11.50 -19.09
CA GLN A 38 -13.02 -12.40 -19.78
C GLN A 38 -14.44 -11.85 -19.73
N ASP A 39 -15.20 -12.06 -20.81
CA ASP A 39 -16.63 -11.78 -20.82
C ASP A 39 -17.36 -12.96 -20.16
N ILE A 40 -17.98 -12.67 -19.02
CA ILE A 40 -18.91 -13.58 -18.35
C ILE A 40 -20.30 -12.96 -18.37
N GLY A 41 -21.31 -13.77 -18.67
CA GLY A 41 -22.70 -13.31 -18.68
C GLY A 41 -23.45 -13.71 -17.41
N GLY A 42 -24.72 -13.29 -17.34
CA GLY A 42 -25.67 -13.70 -16.32
C GLY A 42 -25.54 -12.96 -14.97
N ASP A 43 -26.21 -13.48 -13.95
CA ASP A 43 -26.32 -12.83 -12.63
C ASP A 43 -24.97 -12.69 -11.92
N LEU A 44 -24.06 -13.64 -12.14
CA LEU A 44 -22.71 -13.58 -11.58
C LEU A 44 -21.95 -12.33 -12.04
N PHE A 45 -22.11 -11.93 -13.31
CA PHE A 45 -21.52 -10.70 -13.83
C PHE A 45 -21.97 -9.46 -13.03
N ILE A 46 -23.27 -9.34 -12.76
CA ILE A 46 -23.83 -8.22 -12.02
C ILE A 46 -23.27 -8.19 -10.60
N VAL A 47 -23.24 -9.33 -9.91
CA VAL A 47 -22.72 -9.42 -8.54
C VAL A 47 -21.25 -9.04 -8.49
N LEU A 48 -20.42 -9.61 -9.36
CA LEU A 48 -18.98 -9.30 -9.40
C LEU A 48 -18.73 -7.82 -9.72
N ARG A 49 -19.49 -7.24 -10.62
CA ARG A 49 -19.39 -5.81 -10.96
C ARG A 49 -19.70 -4.92 -9.77
N VAL A 50 -20.79 -5.19 -9.04
CA VAL A 50 -21.14 -4.41 -7.84
C VAL A 50 -20.07 -4.56 -6.76
N VAL A 51 -19.64 -5.79 -6.46
CA VAL A 51 -18.57 -6.06 -5.47
C VAL A 51 -17.29 -5.33 -5.85
N SER A 52 -16.89 -5.37 -7.12
CA SER A 52 -15.70 -4.70 -7.62
C SER A 52 -15.75 -3.18 -7.42
N GLN A 53 -16.88 -2.56 -7.76
CA GLN A 53 -17.06 -1.12 -7.59
C GLN A 53 -16.99 -0.71 -6.11
N VAL A 54 -17.59 -1.51 -5.22
CA VAL A 54 -17.52 -1.28 -3.76
C VAL A 54 -16.07 -1.40 -3.26
N LEU A 55 -15.33 -2.43 -3.70
CA LEU A 55 -13.93 -2.60 -3.33
C LEU A 55 -13.07 -1.43 -3.83
N ILE A 56 -13.23 -1.02 -5.10
CA ILE A 56 -12.50 0.13 -5.65
C ILE A 56 -12.82 1.39 -4.85
N GLY A 57 -14.08 1.63 -4.51
CA GLY A 57 -14.49 2.77 -3.69
C GLY A 57 -13.86 2.76 -2.31
N ILE A 58 -13.90 1.63 -1.60
CA ILE A 58 -13.28 1.46 -0.27
C ILE A 58 -11.76 1.67 -0.37
N GLY A 59 -11.11 1.06 -1.36
CA GLY A 59 -9.67 1.19 -1.57
C GLY A 59 -9.26 2.64 -1.85
N ALA A 60 -10.04 3.35 -2.69
CA ALA A 60 -9.82 4.77 -2.99
C ALA A 60 -9.96 5.64 -1.73
N LEU A 61 -10.99 5.41 -0.91
CA LEU A 61 -11.19 6.15 0.34
C LEU A 61 -10.06 5.91 1.34
N LEU A 62 -9.59 4.67 1.49
CA LEU A 62 -8.45 4.35 2.36
C LEU A 62 -7.16 5.01 1.87
N THR A 63 -6.90 4.96 0.56
CA THR A 63 -5.73 5.60 -0.04
C THR A 63 -5.79 7.11 0.17
N LEU A 64 -6.91 7.73 -0.14
CA LEU A 64 -7.12 9.17 0.04
C LEU A 64 -6.97 9.58 1.50
N GLY A 65 -7.58 8.83 2.43
CA GLY A 65 -7.44 9.05 3.86
C GLY A 65 -5.98 8.96 4.35
N GLY A 66 -5.21 8.01 3.80
CA GLY A 66 -3.77 7.90 4.07
C GLY A 66 -2.97 9.08 3.50
N VAL A 67 -3.25 9.49 2.27
CA VAL A 67 -2.62 10.66 1.61
C VAL A 67 -2.88 11.94 2.41
N VAL A 68 -4.13 12.20 2.76
CA VAL A 68 -4.54 13.40 3.52
C VAL A 68 -3.88 13.41 4.90
N ALA A 69 -3.84 12.25 5.59
CA ALA A 69 -3.22 12.14 6.90
C ALA A 69 -1.70 12.41 6.88
N LEU A 70 -0.99 11.97 5.84
CA LEU A 70 0.44 12.26 5.67
C LEU A 70 0.70 13.68 5.20
N GLY A 71 -0.15 14.21 4.31
CA GLY A 71 -0.02 15.56 3.77
C GLY A 71 1.38 15.79 3.19
N ARG A 72 2.09 16.82 3.68
CA ARG A 72 3.45 17.20 3.22
C ARG A 72 4.53 16.13 3.49
N TRP A 73 4.25 15.13 4.32
CA TRP A 73 5.20 14.05 4.63
C TRP A 73 4.99 12.80 3.74
N LEU A 74 4.07 12.89 2.80
CA LEU A 74 3.86 11.82 1.82
C LEU A 74 5.13 11.62 0.98
N THR A 75 5.61 10.39 0.95
CA THR A 75 6.78 9.99 0.16
C THR A 75 6.60 8.55 -0.33
N PRO A 76 7.02 8.23 -1.56
CA PRO A 76 7.02 6.85 -2.05
C PRO A 76 8.15 6.00 -1.44
N PHE A 77 9.15 6.65 -0.81
CA PHE A 77 10.25 5.94 -0.16
C PHE A 77 9.81 5.32 1.16
N PRO A 78 10.26 4.10 1.48
CA PRO A 78 9.93 3.47 2.76
C PRO A 78 10.63 4.16 3.96
N GLN A 79 11.72 4.89 3.73
CA GLN A 79 12.34 5.69 4.78
C GLN A 79 11.52 6.97 5.05
N PRO A 80 11.05 7.18 6.31
CA PRO A 80 10.29 8.37 6.65
C PRO A 80 11.16 9.64 6.55
N LEU A 81 10.53 10.75 6.15
CA LEU A 81 11.21 12.05 6.08
C LEU A 81 11.72 12.48 7.46
N PRO A 82 12.87 13.19 7.55
CA PRO A 82 13.46 13.59 8.83
C PRO A 82 12.50 14.32 9.74
N GLU A 83 11.70 15.24 9.23
CA GLU A 83 10.75 16.07 9.98
C GLU A 83 9.36 15.44 10.15
N SER A 84 9.13 14.22 9.63
CA SER A 84 7.82 13.57 9.71
C SER A 84 7.46 13.21 11.14
N LYS A 85 6.15 13.19 11.43
CA LYS A 85 5.57 12.76 12.70
C LYS A 85 4.84 11.44 12.49
N LEU A 86 4.83 10.59 13.53
CA LEU A 86 4.04 9.35 13.49
C LEU A 86 2.54 9.69 13.37
N ARG A 87 1.87 9.04 12.43
CA ARG A 87 0.41 9.14 12.24
C ARG A 87 -0.25 7.88 12.75
N THR A 88 -1.22 8.04 13.66
CA THR A 88 -1.93 6.93 14.29
C THR A 88 -3.45 7.08 14.26
N GLY A 89 -3.95 8.22 13.74
CA GLY A 89 -5.39 8.54 13.63
C GLY A 89 -5.92 8.44 12.21
N GLY A 90 -7.24 8.58 12.05
CA GLY A 90 -7.91 8.46 10.76
C GLY A 90 -7.72 7.10 10.12
N ALA A 91 -7.35 7.02 8.85
CA ALA A 91 -7.08 5.77 8.15
C ALA A 91 -5.99 4.92 8.83
N TYR A 92 -5.03 5.56 9.53
CA TYR A 92 -3.98 4.89 10.31
C TYR A 92 -4.47 4.28 11.63
N ALA A 93 -5.69 4.56 12.06
CA ALA A 93 -6.32 3.85 13.17
C ALA A 93 -6.91 2.51 12.75
N LEU A 94 -7.20 2.32 11.46
CA LEU A 94 -7.75 1.07 10.91
C LEU A 94 -6.63 0.07 10.57
N VAL A 95 -5.60 0.54 9.86
CA VAL A 95 -4.41 -0.24 9.47
C VAL A 95 -3.18 0.66 9.49
N ARG A 96 -2.00 0.07 9.71
CA ARG A 96 -0.74 0.83 9.75
C ARG A 96 -0.28 1.36 8.38
N HIS A 97 -0.70 0.70 7.29
CA HIS A 97 -0.33 1.05 5.91
C HIS A 97 -1.57 1.28 5.02
N PRO A 98 -2.40 2.30 5.31
CA PRO A 98 -3.66 2.51 4.59
C PRO A 98 -3.50 2.76 3.09
N LEU A 99 -2.38 3.36 2.65
CA LEU A 99 -2.08 3.53 1.24
C LEU A 99 -1.89 2.18 0.54
N TYR A 100 -1.10 1.28 1.15
CA TYR A 100 -0.85 -0.05 0.57
C TYR A 100 -2.12 -0.90 0.59
N THR A 101 -2.86 -0.88 1.70
CA THR A 101 -4.15 -1.56 1.81
C THR A 101 -5.14 -1.07 0.76
N GLY A 102 -5.26 0.25 0.59
CA GLY A 102 -6.17 0.82 -0.40
C GLY A 102 -5.80 0.45 -1.84
N ILE A 103 -4.51 0.49 -2.19
CA ILE A 103 -4.01 0.07 -3.51
C ILE A 103 -4.32 -1.42 -3.76
N LEU A 104 -4.08 -2.29 -2.77
CA LEU A 104 -4.34 -3.74 -2.89
C LEU A 104 -5.84 -4.03 -3.07
N ILE A 105 -6.70 -3.34 -2.32
CA ILE A 105 -8.15 -3.49 -2.48
C ILE A 105 -8.62 -2.99 -3.85
N MET A 106 -8.06 -1.88 -4.35
CA MET A 106 -8.38 -1.38 -5.70
C MET A 106 -7.91 -2.36 -6.79
N ALA A 107 -6.70 -2.94 -6.67
CA ALA A 107 -6.19 -3.92 -7.61
C ALA A 107 -7.09 -5.16 -7.65
N LEU A 108 -7.45 -5.70 -6.47
CA LEU A 108 -8.39 -6.81 -6.37
C LEU A 108 -9.76 -6.47 -7.02
N GLY A 109 -10.30 -5.30 -6.73
CA GLY A 109 -11.54 -4.83 -7.35
C GLY A 109 -11.43 -4.74 -8.87
N TRP A 110 -10.29 -4.27 -9.41
CA TRP A 110 -10.04 -4.20 -10.83
C TRP A 110 -9.94 -5.60 -11.47
N SER A 111 -9.22 -6.52 -10.85
CA SER A 111 -9.09 -7.91 -11.32
C SER A 111 -10.44 -8.65 -11.33
N LEU A 112 -11.29 -8.40 -10.32
CA LEU A 112 -12.66 -8.95 -10.28
C LEU A 112 -13.56 -8.28 -11.33
N MET A 113 -13.45 -6.99 -11.55
CA MET A 113 -14.25 -6.25 -12.53
C MET A 113 -13.98 -6.71 -13.96
N THR A 114 -12.75 -7.07 -14.26
CA THR A 114 -12.33 -7.60 -15.56
C THR A 114 -12.41 -9.12 -15.64
N HIS A 115 -12.84 -9.80 -14.57
CA HIS A 115 -12.90 -11.27 -14.46
C HIS A 115 -11.57 -11.95 -14.84
N SER A 116 -10.46 -11.34 -14.46
CA SER A 116 -9.13 -11.79 -14.81
C SER A 116 -8.51 -12.67 -13.74
N LEU A 117 -8.38 -13.97 -14.02
CA LEU A 117 -7.64 -14.90 -13.15
C LEU A 117 -6.15 -14.52 -13.08
N ALA A 118 -5.55 -14.09 -14.19
CA ALA A 118 -4.16 -13.64 -14.21
C ALA A 118 -3.96 -12.39 -13.33
N GLY A 119 -4.95 -11.48 -13.32
CA GLY A 119 -4.98 -10.32 -12.41
C GLY A 119 -5.00 -10.75 -10.95
N LEU A 120 -5.87 -11.67 -10.57
CA LEU A 120 -5.95 -12.19 -9.19
C LEU A 120 -4.64 -12.84 -8.73
N VAL A 121 -3.98 -13.61 -9.60
CA VAL A 121 -2.65 -14.17 -9.31
C VAL A 121 -1.61 -13.06 -9.13
N PHE A 122 -1.68 -12.03 -9.98
CA PHE A 122 -0.77 -10.88 -9.86
C PHE A 122 -1.02 -10.07 -8.58
N ASP A 123 -2.26 -9.95 -8.13
CA ASP A 123 -2.61 -9.26 -6.88
C ASP A 123 -1.97 -9.93 -5.65
N VAL A 124 -1.83 -11.27 -5.66
CA VAL A 124 -1.07 -12.00 -4.62
C VAL A 124 0.41 -11.59 -4.64
N MET A 125 1.02 -11.46 -5.81
CA MET A 125 2.41 -10.99 -5.93
C MET A 125 2.54 -9.54 -5.45
N LEU A 126 1.59 -8.68 -5.80
CA LEU A 126 1.54 -7.30 -5.37
C LEU A 126 1.39 -7.19 -3.85
N PHE A 127 0.56 -8.04 -3.24
CA PHE A 127 0.43 -8.14 -1.78
C PHE A 127 1.77 -8.50 -1.12
N VAL A 128 2.47 -9.51 -1.62
CA VAL A 128 3.79 -9.91 -1.10
C VAL A 128 4.79 -8.76 -1.21
N PHE A 129 4.80 -8.04 -2.32
CA PHE A 129 5.66 -6.87 -2.51
C PHE A 129 5.38 -5.78 -1.46
N PHE A 130 4.12 -5.38 -1.30
CA PHE A 130 3.76 -4.34 -0.32
C PHE A 130 3.94 -4.79 1.12
N ASP A 131 3.73 -6.07 1.43
CA ASP A 131 4.03 -6.62 2.74
C ASP A 131 5.52 -6.49 3.10
N ARG A 132 6.41 -6.85 2.18
CA ARG A 132 7.86 -6.73 2.37
C ARG A 132 8.30 -5.27 2.45
N LYS A 133 7.72 -4.40 1.62
CA LYS A 133 7.98 -2.96 1.67
C LYS A 133 7.53 -2.37 3.01
N ALA A 134 6.33 -2.70 3.46
CA ALA A 134 5.81 -2.29 4.76
C ALA A 134 6.69 -2.77 5.91
N ALA A 135 7.12 -4.03 5.90
CA ALA A 135 8.03 -4.56 6.91
C ALA A 135 9.35 -3.76 6.99
N ARG A 136 9.89 -3.35 5.84
CA ARG A 136 11.10 -2.51 5.80
C ARG A 136 10.84 -1.10 6.35
N GLU A 137 9.71 -0.50 6.00
CA GLU A 137 9.29 0.81 6.52
C GLU A 137 9.10 0.77 8.04
N GLU A 138 8.49 -0.31 8.57
CA GLU A 138 8.25 -0.47 10.01
C GLU A 138 9.55 -0.52 10.84
N VAL A 139 10.65 -1.06 10.29
CA VAL A 139 11.96 -1.01 10.95
C VAL A 139 12.38 0.44 11.16
N TRP A 140 12.34 1.27 10.11
CA TRP A 140 12.71 2.70 10.21
C TRP A 140 11.74 3.50 11.09
N LEU A 141 10.44 3.18 11.05
CA LEU A 141 9.46 3.82 11.93
C LEU A 141 9.72 3.48 13.39
N ALA A 142 10.07 2.24 13.72
CA ALA A 142 10.40 1.81 15.07
C ALA A 142 11.71 2.42 15.60
N GLU A 143 12.70 2.63 14.72
CA GLU A 143 13.94 3.32 15.06
C GLU A 143 13.71 4.81 15.31
N LYS A 144 12.82 5.43 14.54
CA LYS A 144 12.58 6.88 14.59
C LYS A 144 11.59 7.29 15.69
N PHE A 145 10.55 6.47 15.93
CA PHE A 145 9.43 6.80 16.83
C PHE A 145 9.32 5.76 17.96
N PRO A 146 9.73 6.09 19.20
CA PRO A 146 9.63 5.16 20.33
C PRO A 146 8.21 4.64 20.58
N GLU A 147 7.19 5.46 20.31
CA GLU A 147 5.78 5.14 20.45
C GLU A 147 5.26 4.16 19.40
N TYR A 148 6.00 3.91 18.30
CA TYR A 148 5.60 3.01 17.20
C TYR A 148 5.35 1.58 17.70
N LYS A 149 6.15 1.10 18.65
CA LYS A 149 6.02 -0.25 19.23
C LYS A 149 4.66 -0.45 19.93
N ALA A 150 4.18 0.55 20.64
CA ALA A 150 2.86 0.50 21.29
C ALA A 150 1.72 0.60 20.26
N TYR A 151 1.88 1.41 19.23
CA TYR A 151 0.94 1.55 18.14
C TYR A 151 0.81 0.24 17.32
N SER A 152 1.93 -0.40 16.95
CA SER A 152 1.95 -1.63 16.14
C SER A 152 1.32 -2.84 16.82
N LYS A 153 1.23 -2.85 18.15
CA LYS A 153 0.51 -3.88 18.92
C LYS A 153 -1.02 -3.73 18.84
N ARG A 154 -1.52 -2.52 18.64
CA ARG A 154 -2.97 -2.22 18.64
C ARG A 154 -3.57 -2.24 17.24
N VAL A 155 -2.82 -1.79 16.24
CA VAL A 155 -3.30 -1.64 14.86
C VAL A 155 -2.58 -2.65 13.96
N LYS A 156 -3.33 -3.31 13.10
CA LYS A 156 -2.81 -4.33 12.17
C LYS A 156 -2.09 -3.68 10.97
N LYS A 157 -1.25 -4.48 10.28
CA LYS A 157 -0.36 -3.97 9.22
C LYS A 157 -1.14 -3.56 7.96
N ILE A 158 -1.81 -4.51 7.31
CA ILE A 158 -2.47 -4.34 6.00
C ILE A 158 -3.94 -4.73 6.06
N VAL A 159 -4.29 -5.85 6.70
CA VAL A 159 -5.66 -6.33 6.76
C VAL A 159 -6.27 -5.98 8.12
N PRO A 160 -7.32 -5.12 8.17
CA PRO A 160 -7.93 -4.71 9.43
C PRO A 160 -8.29 -5.92 10.29
N TRP A 161 -7.98 -5.85 11.58
CA TRP A 161 -8.24 -6.86 12.63
C TRP A 161 -7.57 -8.23 12.43
N VAL A 162 -6.98 -8.53 11.26
CA VAL A 162 -6.39 -9.84 10.93
C VAL A 162 -4.87 -9.78 10.89
N TYR A 163 -4.31 -8.96 10.02
CA TYR A 163 -2.87 -8.94 9.71
C TYR A 163 -2.25 -7.55 9.62
#